data_48ee734e2a17e51df8ff5683ea9bffb5
#
_entry.id   48ee734e2a17e51df8ff5683ea9bffb5
#
_cell.length_a   1.000
_cell.length_b   1.000
_cell.length_c   1.000
_cell.angle_alpha   90.00
_cell.angle_beta   90.00
_cell.angle_gamma   90.00
#
_symmetry.space_group_name_H-M   'P 1'
#
loop_
_entity.id
_entity.type
_entity.pdbx_description
1 polymer ?
#
loop_
_entity_poly.entity_id
_entity_poly.type
_entity_poly.pdbx_seq_one_letter_code
_entity_poly.pdbx_strand_id
1 'polypeptide(L)'
;TYDRSVTPQQLVTKKEKIIALCEKGIDLYPKYKRTNLLLAILSQMKAPKLALQLPEIIYPEETVALKLTSQNLYYAILQIYRIDLPTETYEQLTDQEKNKAQHKVYEKRFTLTPSLIERDTIVHIPLPQAGLYQISLYTTGAKHSVSQTMIATRLQSNVQCNQNQQIYSVYDSKSGKPIPKAKILLYKPNYPGYTLLDSL
;
A
#
# COMPACT_ATOMS: atom_id res chain seq x y z
N THR A 1 -29.99 -12.40 -1.06
CA THR A 1 -29.64 -12.13 0.36
C THR A 1 -28.41 -12.97 0.69
N TYR A 2 -27.25 -12.34 0.70
CA TYR A 2 -26.01 -12.99 1.17
C TYR A 2 -26.13 -13.22 2.67
N ASP A 3 -26.07 -14.49 3.06
CA ASP A 3 -26.08 -14.93 4.45
C ASP A 3 -24.82 -14.41 5.16
N ARG A 4 -24.95 -13.35 5.96
CA ARG A 4 -23.86 -12.70 6.72
C ARG A 4 -23.36 -13.52 7.93
N SER A 5 -23.84 -14.74 8.10
CA SER A 5 -23.57 -15.59 9.29
C SER A 5 -22.40 -16.57 9.12
N VAL A 6 -21.72 -16.60 7.96
CA VAL A 6 -20.63 -17.57 7.72
C VAL A 6 -19.37 -17.14 8.43
N THR A 7 -18.92 -17.93 9.41
CA THR A 7 -17.67 -17.65 10.14
C THR A 7 -16.43 -17.88 9.26
N PRO A 8 -15.28 -17.21 9.54
CA PRO A 8 -14.03 -17.44 8.83
C PRO A 8 -13.63 -18.93 8.78
N GLN A 9 -13.85 -19.66 9.86
CA GLN A 9 -13.55 -21.09 9.93
C GLN A 9 -14.43 -21.90 8.97
N GLN A 10 -15.70 -21.59 8.88
CA GLN A 10 -16.61 -22.24 7.93
C GLN A 10 -16.23 -21.94 6.47
N LEU A 11 -15.74 -20.73 6.17
CA LEU A 11 -15.23 -20.39 4.85
C LEU A 11 -13.97 -21.18 4.48
N VAL A 12 -13.03 -21.37 5.42
CA VAL A 12 -11.85 -22.22 5.21
C VAL A 12 -12.30 -23.65 4.89
N THR A 13 -13.16 -24.24 5.73
CA THR A 13 -13.64 -25.61 5.52
C THR A 13 -14.39 -25.77 4.19
N LYS A 14 -15.19 -24.78 3.78
CA LYS A 14 -15.86 -24.80 2.46
C LYS A 14 -14.84 -24.77 1.32
N LYS A 15 -13.82 -23.92 1.39
CA LYS A 15 -12.76 -23.83 0.38
C LYS A 15 -11.95 -25.13 0.31
N GLU A 16 -11.59 -25.74 1.43
CA GLU A 16 -10.90 -27.04 1.48
C GLU A 16 -11.69 -28.13 0.79
N LYS A 17 -13.00 -28.22 1.05
CA LYS A 17 -13.89 -29.19 0.38
C LYS A 17 -13.94 -28.96 -1.13
N ILE A 18 -14.02 -27.72 -1.59
CA ILE A 18 -14.02 -27.40 -3.03
C ILE A 18 -12.69 -27.79 -3.66
N ILE A 19 -11.57 -27.50 -3.01
CA ILE A 19 -10.23 -27.90 -3.48
C ILE A 19 -10.16 -29.42 -3.63
N ALA A 20 -10.54 -30.17 -2.59
CA ALA A 20 -10.52 -31.63 -2.60
C ALA A 20 -11.42 -32.22 -3.70
N LEU A 21 -12.60 -31.64 -3.93
CA LEU A 21 -13.48 -32.07 -5.03
C LEU A 21 -12.88 -31.79 -6.41
N CYS A 22 -12.26 -30.64 -6.59
CA CYS A 22 -11.60 -30.29 -7.85
C CYS A 22 -10.41 -31.24 -8.13
N GLU A 23 -9.56 -31.49 -7.13
CA GLU A 23 -8.42 -32.40 -7.23
C GLU A 23 -8.89 -33.82 -7.59
N LYS A 24 -9.89 -34.36 -6.87
CA LYS A 24 -10.48 -35.64 -7.18
C LYS A 24 -11.07 -35.72 -8.60
N GLY A 25 -11.73 -34.65 -9.04
CA GLY A 25 -12.28 -34.58 -10.40
C GLY A 25 -11.20 -34.61 -11.49
N ILE A 26 -10.07 -33.93 -11.25
CA ILE A 26 -8.92 -33.92 -12.16
C ILE A 26 -8.27 -35.31 -12.22
N ASP A 27 -8.08 -35.95 -11.07
CA ASP A 27 -7.45 -37.28 -10.96
C ASP A 27 -8.30 -38.36 -11.66
N LEU A 28 -9.63 -38.31 -11.49
CA LEU A 28 -10.54 -39.28 -12.09
C LEU A 28 -10.73 -39.06 -13.60
N TYR A 29 -10.68 -37.81 -14.07
CA TYR A 29 -11.00 -37.43 -15.45
C TYR A 29 -9.95 -36.50 -16.07
N PRO A 30 -8.65 -36.89 -16.12
CA PRO A 30 -7.56 -35.99 -16.53
C PRO A 30 -7.67 -35.53 -18.01
N LYS A 31 -8.28 -36.31 -18.87
CA LYS A 31 -8.46 -36.02 -20.32
C LYS A 31 -9.82 -35.40 -20.66
N TYR A 32 -10.67 -35.13 -19.67
CA TYR A 32 -11.97 -34.54 -19.93
C TYR A 32 -11.81 -33.06 -20.32
N LYS A 33 -12.49 -32.64 -21.38
CA LYS A 33 -12.36 -31.29 -21.96
C LYS A 33 -12.62 -30.11 -20.99
N ARG A 34 -13.34 -30.36 -19.91
CA ARG A 34 -13.63 -29.34 -18.87
C ARG A 34 -12.69 -29.39 -17.67
N THR A 35 -11.70 -30.26 -17.65
CA THR A 35 -10.68 -30.33 -16.58
C THR A 35 -9.96 -29.00 -16.41
N ASN A 36 -9.77 -28.24 -17.48
CA ASN A 36 -9.18 -26.91 -17.42
C ASN A 36 -9.96 -25.92 -16.53
N LEU A 37 -11.28 -26.09 -16.41
CA LEU A 37 -12.09 -25.25 -15.51
C LEU A 37 -11.77 -25.56 -14.04
N LEU A 38 -11.59 -26.85 -13.69
CA LEU A 38 -11.22 -27.26 -12.33
C LEU A 38 -9.81 -26.78 -11.99
N LEU A 39 -8.86 -26.86 -12.94
CA LEU A 39 -7.51 -26.30 -12.77
C LEU A 39 -7.54 -24.79 -12.55
N ALA A 40 -8.37 -24.06 -13.29
CA ALA A 40 -8.53 -22.61 -13.12
C ALA A 40 -9.10 -22.27 -11.72
N ILE A 41 -10.09 -23.01 -11.24
CA ILE A 41 -10.66 -22.83 -9.91
C ILE A 41 -9.59 -23.09 -8.83
N LEU A 42 -8.83 -24.18 -8.95
CA LEU A 42 -7.74 -24.51 -8.02
C LEU A 42 -6.68 -23.41 -8.01
N SER A 43 -6.26 -22.96 -9.19
CA SER A 43 -5.29 -21.88 -9.32
C SER A 43 -5.77 -20.60 -8.64
N GLN A 44 -7.02 -20.22 -8.86
CA GLN A 44 -7.63 -19.03 -8.23
C GLN A 44 -7.72 -19.17 -6.70
N MET A 45 -8.13 -20.34 -6.19
CA MET A 45 -8.28 -20.58 -4.75
C MET A 45 -6.94 -20.65 -4.02
N LYS A 46 -5.92 -21.22 -4.67
CA LYS A 46 -4.56 -21.33 -4.13
C LYS A 46 -3.68 -20.12 -4.43
N ALA A 47 -4.17 -19.16 -5.22
CA ALA A 47 -3.41 -17.97 -5.58
C ALA A 47 -2.96 -17.22 -4.32
N PRO A 48 -1.68 -16.87 -4.21
CA PRO A 48 -1.21 -16.01 -3.16
C PRO A 48 -1.73 -14.59 -3.39
N LYS A 49 -2.12 -13.91 -2.30
CA LYS A 49 -2.51 -12.51 -2.32
C LYS A 49 -1.73 -11.75 -1.26
N LEU A 50 -1.36 -10.54 -1.61
CA LEU A 50 -0.67 -9.61 -0.74
C LEU A 50 -1.24 -8.21 -1.00
N ALA A 51 -1.66 -7.53 0.05
CA ALA A 51 -2.09 -6.14 -0.02
C ALA A 51 -1.55 -5.36 1.18
N LEU A 52 -1.34 -4.07 0.97
CA LEU A 52 -0.89 -3.13 1.98
C LEU A 52 -1.87 -1.97 2.01
N GLN A 53 -2.28 -1.60 3.21
CA GLN A 53 -3.07 -0.40 3.46
C GLN A 53 -2.34 0.44 4.50
N LEU A 54 -2.10 1.70 4.15
CA LEU A 54 -1.43 2.67 4.99
C LEU A 54 -2.10 4.04 4.86
N PRO A 55 -1.96 4.92 5.86
CA PRO A 55 -2.39 6.31 5.74
C PRO A 55 -1.47 7.05 4.73
N GLU A 56 -2.05 7.95 3.95
CA GLU A 56 -1.28 8.77 3.00
C GLU A 56 -0.39 9.79 3.70
N ILE A 57 -0.89 10.35 4.80
CA ILE A 57 -0.23 11.39 5.58
C ILE A 57 -0.18 10.97 7.05
N ILE A 58 0.98 11.13 7.65
CA ILE A 58 1.20 10.88 9.07
C ILE A 58 1.97 12.01 9.72
N TYR A 59 1.90 12.08 11.05
CA TYR A 59 2.76 12.96 11.82
C TYR A 59 4.14 12.31 12.01
N PRO A 60 5.27 13.03 11.80
CA PRO A 60 6.61 12.46 11.98
C PRO A 60 6.86 12.10 13.46
N GLU A 61 7.82 11.21 13.69
CA GLU A 61 8.19 10.69 15.02
C GLU A 61 7.10 9.82 15.69
N GLU A 62 6.03 9.49 14.97
CA GLU A 62 5.00 8.55 15.44
C GLU A 62 5.22 7.14 14.90
N THR A 63 4.67 6.20 15.63
CA THR A 63 4.56 4.82 15.14
C THR A 63 3.35 4.70 14.23
N VAL A 64 3.59 4.24 13.02
CA VAL A 64 2.55 4.06 12.00
C VAL A 64 2.02 2.64 12.05
N ALA A 65 0.72 2.50 12.11
CA ALA A 65 0.05 1.21 11.96
C ALA A 65 -0.21 0.93 10.47
N LEU A 66 0.43 -0.08 9.93
CA LEU A 66 0.20 -0.59 8.58
C LEU A 66 -0.69 -1.82 8.66
N LYS A 67 -1.70 -1.90 7.81
CA LYS A 67 -2.51 -3.10 7.66
C LYS A 67 -2.01 -3.92 6.48
N LEU A 68 -1.48 -5.10 6.78
CA LEU A 68 -1.02 -6.09 5.82
C LEU A 68 -2.09 -7.15 5.67
N THR A 69 -2.63 -7.33 4.46
CA THR A 69 -3.57 -8.41 4.14
C THR A 69 -2.86 -9.48 3.33
N SER A 70 -2.95 -10.72 3.76
CA SER A 70 -2.27 -11.86 3.12
C SER A 70 -3.18 -13.07 2.95
N GLN A 71 -2.97 -13.84 1.87
CA GLN A 71 -3.60 -15.13 1.62
C GLN A 71 -2.57 -16.07 0.99
N ASN A 72 -2.50 -17.32 1.46
CA ASN A 72 -1.61 -18.37 0.94
C ASN A 72 -0.12 -17.99 0.90
N LEU A 73 0.33 -17.20 1.86
CA LEU A 73 1.72 -16.75 1.98
C LEU A 73 2.31 -17.17 3.32
N TYR A 74 3.59 -17.58 3.32
CA TYR A 74 4.35 -17.97 4.51
C TYR A 74 5.13 -16.82 5.12
N TYR A 75 5.44 -15.80 4.33
CA TYR A 75 6.14 -14.60 4.79
C TYR A 75 5.96 -13.44 3.82
N ALA A 76 6.23 -12.26 4.32
CA ALA A 76 6.37 -11.03 3.55
C ALA A 76 7.59 -10.24 4.03
N ILE A 77 8.19 -9.47 3.15
CA ILE A 77 9.29 -8.55 3.45
C ILE A 77 8.77 -7.14 3.22
N LEU A 78 8.85 -6.34 4.26
CA LEU A 78 8.53 -4.91 4.22
C LEU A 78 9.84 -4.13 4.12
N GLN A 79 9.95 -3.26 3.13
CA GLN A 79 11.03 -2.31 2.98
C GLN A 79 10.47 -0.90 2.95
N ILE A 80 11.16 0.01 3.62
CA ILE A 80 10.81 1.43 3.65
C ILE A 80 12.01 2.20 3.13
N TYR A 81 11.74 3.02 2.13
CA TYR A 81 12.72 3.91 1.54
C TYR A 81 12.30 5.35 1.83
N ARG A 82 13.26 6.15 2.25
CA ARG A 82 13.11 7.60 2.30
C ARG A 82 13.48 8.20 0.96
N ILE A 83 12.73 9.19 0.54
CA ILE A 83 12.92 9.91 -0.71
C ILE A 83 13.29 11.35 -0.35
N ASP A 84 14.48 11.78 -0.74
CA ASP A 84 14.99 13.13 -0.43
C ASP A 84 14.68 14.13 -1.55
N LEU A 85 13.51 13.96 -2.18
CA LEU A 85 13.01 14.84 -3.25
C LEU A 85 11.57 15.26 -2.96
N PRO A 86 11.14 16.44 -3.46
CA PRO A 86 9.72 16.78 -3.46
C PRO A 86 8.89 15.77 -4.26
N THR A 87 7.65 15.56 -3.83
CA THR A 87 6.73 14.59 -4.47
C THR A 87 6.60 14.82 -5.96
N GLU A 88 6.42 16.09 -6.37
CA GLU A 88 6.24 16.49 -7.77
C GLU A 88 7.47 16.14 -8.62
N THR A 89 8.67 16.29 -8.07
CA THR A 89 9.91 15.93 -8.75
C THR A 89 10.05 14.41 -8.83
N TYR A 90 9.76 13.71 -7.75
CA TYR A 90 9.89 12.26 -7.70
C TYR A 90 8.93 11.54 -8.64
N GLU A 91 7.70 12.00 -8.76
CA GLU A 91 6.70 11.41 -9.67
C GLU A 91 7.10 11.48 -11.14
N GLN A 92 7.89 12.50 -11.53
CA GLN A 92 8.37 12.69 -12.91
C GLN A 92 9.58 11.83 -13.28
N LEU A 93 10.23 11.22 -12.29
CA LEU A 93 11.43 10.41 -12.53
C LEU A 93 11.10 9.07 -13.18
N THR A 94 12.03 8.58 -13.99
CA THR A 94 12.03 7.18 -14.46
C THR A 94 12.27 6.22 -13.28
N ASP A 95 11.92 4.94 -13.45
CA ASP A 95 12.13 3.93 -12.40
C ASP A 95 13.60 3.80 -11.98
N GLN A 96 14.54 3.99 -12.91
CA GLN A 96 15.98 3.97 -12.60
C GLN A 96 16.40 5.15 -11.74
N GLU A 97 15.89 6.35 -12.02
CA GLU A 97 16.16 7.56 -11.24
C GLU A 97 15.48 7.49 -9.87
N LYS A 98 14.25 6.98 -9.80
CA LYS A 98 13.55 6.73 -8.54
C LYS A 98 14.36 5.83 -7.61
N ASN A 99 14.92 4.75 -8.15
CA ASN A 99 15.76 3.84 -7.38
C ASN A 99 17.03 4.51 -6.83
N LYS A 100 17.61 5.48 -7.55
CA LYS A 100 18.79 6.25 -7.09
C LYS A 100 18.44 7.30 -6.03
N ALA A 101 17.21 7.83 -6.08
CA ALA A 101 16.75 8.87 -5.16
C ALA A 101 16.21 8.31 -3.84
N GLN A 102 16.23 7.00 -3.67
CA GLN A 102 15.70 6.30 -2.51
C GLN A 102 16.80 5.79 -1.59
N HIS A 103 16.65 6.01 -0.29
CA HIS A 103 17.51 5.47 0.75
C HIS A 103 16.73 4.51 1.63
N LYS A 104 17.14 3.23 1.66
CA LYS A 104 16.50 2.23 2.52
C LYS A 104 16.73 2.57 3.99
N VAL A 105 15.65 2.83 4.72
CA VAL A 105 15.68 3.19 6.14
C VAL A 105 15.16 2.09 7.06
N TYR A 106 14.43 1.12 6.51
CA TYR A 106 13.88 0.03 7.30
C TYR A 106 13.67 -1.22 6.44
N GLU A 107 13.91 -2.38 7.03
CA GLU A 107 13.57 -3.68 6.44
C GLU A 107 13.18 -4.66 7.53
N LYS A 108 12.10 -5.38 7.33
CA LYS A 108 11.69 -6.45 8.23
C LYS A 108 10.98 -7.57 7.49
N ARG A 109 11.35 -8.80 7.81
CA ARG A 109 10.65 -10.00 7.37
C ARG A 109 9.62 -10.40 8.41
N PHE A 110 8.41 -10.68 7.96
CA PHE A 110 7.30 -11.17 8.76
C PHE A 110 6.98 -12.60 8.38
N THR A 111 6.91 -13.48 9.37
CA THR A 111 6.35 -14.82 9.19
C THR A 111 4.83 -14.71 9.20
N LEU A 112 4.18 -15.31 8.21
CA LEU A 112 2.74 -15.31 8.04
C LEU A 112 2.22 -16.72 8.20
N THR A 113 0.99 -16.86 8.70
CA THR A 113 0.30 -18.15 8.73
C THR A 113 -0.49 -18.30 7.44
N PRO A 114 -0.11 -19.23 6.55
CA PRO A 114 -0.85 -19.45 5.31
C PRO A 114 -2.31 -19.76 5.60
N SER A 115 -3.20 -19.17 4.83
CA SER A 115 -4.64 -19.39 4.96
C SER A 115 -5.31 -19.28 3.60
N LEU A 116 -6.31 -20.10 3.35
CA LEU A 116 -7.14 -20.04 2.15
C LEU A 116 -8.06 -18.82 2.10
N ILE A 117 -8.17 -18.08 3.19
CA ILE A 117 -8.89 -16.80 3.26
C ILE A 117 -7.90 -15.68 3.58
N GLU A 118 -8.26 -14.47 3.21
CA GLU A 118 -7.49 -13.27 3.54
C GLU A 118 -7.43 -13.08 5.06
N ARG A 119 -6.23 -12.78 5.56
CA ARG A 119 -5.96 -12.44 6.95
C ARG A 119 -5.27 -11.11 7.03
N ASP A 120 -5.73 -10.31 7.96
CA ASP A 120 -5.16 -9.00 8.26
C ASP A 120 -4.17 -9.11 9.42
N THR A 121 -3.04 -8.44 9.26
CA THR A 121 -2.01 -8.30 10.30
C THR A 121 -1.66 -6.82 10.41
N ILE A 122 -1.73 -6.26 11.62
CA ILE A 122 -1.30 -4.88 11.87
C ILE A 122 0.18 -4.90 12.24
N VAL A 123 0.96 -4.11 11.51
CA VAL A 123 2.39 -3.95 11.70
C VAL A 123 2.67 -2.51 12.10
N HIS A 124 3.38 -2.32 13.20
CA HIS A 124 3.79 -1.00 13.67
C HIS A 124 5.23 -0.73 13.23
N ILE A 125 5.45 0.40 12.58
CA ILE A 125 6.76 0.86 12.12
C ILE A 125 7.07 2.25 12.65
N PRO A 126 8.29 2.50 13.12
CA PRO A 126 8.74 3.85 13.49
C PRO A 126 9.12 4.64 12.23
N LEU A 127 8.67 5.88 12.12
CA LEU A 127 9.13 6.83 11.11
C LEU A 127 9.71 8.07 11.81
N PRO A 128 11.04 8.15 11.95
CA PRO A 128 11.65 9.10 12.87
C PRO A 128 11.66 10.55 12.35
N GLN A 129 11.49 10.78 11.06
CA GLN A 129 11.68 12.10 10.46
C GLN A 129 10.54 12.47 9.51
N ALA A 130 10.35 13.78 9.30
CA ALA A 130 9.51 14.27 8.22
C ALA A 130 10.12 13.95 6.86
N GLY A 131 9.30 13.65 5.87
CA GLY A 131 9.75 13.34 4.51
C GLY A 131 8.75 12.51 3.73
N LEU A 132 9.10 12.25 2.47
CA LEU A 132 8.39 11.33 1.60
C LEU A 132 8.99 9.93 1.76
N TYR A 133 8.13 8.93 1.87
CA TYR A 133 8.51 7.53 2.02
C TYR A 133 7.85 6.67 0.97
N GLN A 134 8.58 5.73 0.42
CA GLN A 134 8.04 4.62 -0.35
C GLN A 134 8.08 3.36 0.50
N ILE A 135 6.94 2.71 0.63
CA ILE A 135 6.77 1.48 1.39
C ILE A 135 6.50 0.37 0.41
N SER A 136 7.38 -0.62 0.39
CA SER A 136 7.29 -1.78 -0.50
C SER A 136 7.12 -3.05 0.32
N LEU A 137 6.12 -3.84 -0.03
CA LEU A 137 5.83 -5.13 0.57
C LEU A 137 5.90 -6.20 -0.53
N TYR A 138 6.70 -7.23 -0.34
CA TYR A 138 6.88 -8.28 -1.34
C TYR A 138 7.16 -9.65 -0.70
N THR A 139 7.06 -10.70 -1.53
CA THR A 139 7.48 -12.06 -1.18
C THR A 139 8.61 -12.50 -2.11
N THR A 140 9.39 -13.53 -1.75
CA THR A 140 10.39 -14.10 -2.66
C THR A 140 9.72 -14.71 -3.90
N GLY A 141 10.32 -14.42 -5.04
CA GLY A 141 9.79 -14.82 -6.34
C GLY A 141 9.09 -13.70 -7.09
N ALA A 142 9.10 -12.48 -6.56
CA ALA A 142 8.71 -11.19 -7.20
C ALA A 142 7.32 -11.11 -7.88
N LYS A 143 6.50 -12.17 -7.81
CA LYS A 143 5.17 -12.17 -8.45
C LYS A 143 4.12 -11.37 -7.69
N HIS A 144 4.39 -11.05 -6.43
CA HIS A 144 3.47 -10.30 -5.57
C HIS A 144 4.25 -9.23 -4.83
N SER A 145 4.22 -8.02 -5.35
CA SER A 145 4.77 -6.83 -4.72
C SER A 145 3.72 -5.74 -4.73
N VAL A 146 3.63 -5.02 -3.64
CA VAL A 146 2.79 -3.83 -3.50
C VAL A 146 3.69 -2.70 -3.02
N SER A 147 3.61 -1.56 -3.67
CA SER A 147 4.36 -0.37 -3.28
C SER A 147 3.41 0.82 -3.19
N GLN A 148 3.55 1.62 -2.14
CA GLN A 148 2.75 2.82 -1.91
C GLN A 148 3.64 3.92 -1.34
N THR A 149 3.31 5.17 -1.64
CA THR A 149 3.96 6.35 -1.06
C THR A 149 3.19 6.86 0.15
N MET A 150 3.92 7.47 1.08
CA MET A 150 3.37 8.07 2.29
C MET A 150 4.18 9.31 2.65
N ILE A 151 3.51 10.34 3.14
CA ILE A 151 4.12 11.59 3.57
C ILE A 151 4.09 11.68 5.09
N ALA A 152 5.26 11.80 5.71
CA ALA A 152 5.39 12.14 7.12
C ALA A 152 5.61 13.67 7.25
N THR A 153 4.61 14.39 7.76
CA THR A 153 4.67 15.85 7.84
C THR A 153 3.94 16.39 9.06
N ARG A 154 4.46 17.50 9.60
CA ARG A 154 3.77 18.31 10.62
C ARG A 154 2.87 19.37 9.99
N LEU A 155 3.03 19.60 8.68
CA LEU A 155 2.37 20.70 8.01
C LEU A 155 0.97 20.30 7.56
N GLN A 156 0.03 21.18 7.83
CA GLN A 156 -1.29 21.16 7.22
C GLN A 156 -1.57 22.53 6.63
N SER A 157 -2.14 22.55 5.45
CA SER A 157 -2.52 23.79 4.77
C SER A 157 -4.04 23.91 4.65
N ASN A 158 -4.51 25.15 4.70
CA ASN A 158 -5.87 25.51 4.37
C ASN A 158 -5.86 26.63 3.35
N VAL A 159 -6.76 26.56 2.37
CA VAL A 159 -6.93 27.58 1.36
C VAL A 159 -8.33 28.15 1.47
N GLN A 160 -8.41 29.44 1.71
CA GLN A 160 -9.67 30.18 1.69
C GLN A 160 -9.74 30.99 0.40
N CYS A 161 -10.77 30.75 -0.40
CA CYS A 161 -11.01 31.47 -1.65
C CYS A 161 -12.07 32.55 -1.43
N ASN A 162 -11.69 33.81 -1.65
CA ASN A 162 -12.60 34.93 -1.77
C ASN A 162 -12.64 35.36 -3.26
N GLN A 163 -13.65 36.16 -3.65
CA GLN A 163 -13.92 36.49 -5.06
C GLN A 163 -12.68 36.85 -5.90
N ASN A 164 -11.64 37.51 -5.31
CA ASN A 164 -10.43 37.95 -6.00
C ASN A 164 -9.13 37.55 -5.29
N GLN A 165 -9.18 36.78 -4.22
CA GLN A 165 -7.99 36.45 -3.43
C GLN A 165 -8.05 35.01 -2.92
N GLN A 166 -6.88 34.36 -2.89
CA GLN A 166 -6.68 33.09 -2.23
C GLN A 166 -5.77 33.33 -1.02
N ILE A 167 -6.23 32.93 0.15
CA ILE A 167 -5.48 33.04 1.41
C ILE A 167 -5.01 31.64 1.78
N TYR A 168 -3.71 31.46 1.81
CA TYR A 168 -3.06 30.22 2.22
C TYR A 168 -2.63 30.33 3.67
N SER A 169 -3.03 29.37 4.48
CA SER A 169 -2.62 29.28 5.89
C SER A 169 -1.94 27.93 6.11
N VAL A 170 -0.77 27.96 6.78
CA VAL A 170 -0.02 26.74 7.13
C VAL A 170 0.09 26.68 8.62
N TYR A 171 -0.23 25.52 9.18
CA TYR A 171 -0.22 25.28 10.62
C TYR A 171 0.27 23.86 10.94
N ASP A 172 0.72 23.68 12.18
CA ASP A 172 1.05 22.36 12.70
C ASP A 172 -0.22 21.55 12.88
N SER A 173 -0.28 20.37 12.28
CA SER A 173 -1.48 19.54 12.18
C SER A 173 -2.00 19.02 13.53
N LYS A 174 -1.14 18.93 14.56
CA LYS A 174 -1.52 18.50 15.91
C LYS A 174 -1.93 19.65 16.82
N SER A 175 -1.11 20.68 16.84
CA SER A 175 -1.31 21.78 17.78
C SER A 175 -2.23 22.88 17.24
N GLY A 176 -2.49 22.89 15.92
CA GLY A 176 -3.22 23.95 15.24
C GLY A 176 -2.49 25.31 15.24
N LYS A 177 -1.24 25.36 15.72
CA LYS A 177 -0.46 26.60 15.77
C LYS A 177 0.00 27.00 14.37
N PRO A 178 -0.12 28.29 13.98
CA PRO A 178 0.36 28.76 12.70
C PRO A 178 1.89 28.62 12.61
N ILE A 179 2.37 28.26 11.44
CA ILE A 179 3.80 28.14 11.14
C ILE A 179 4.23 29.40 10.40
N PRO A 180 4.97 30.30 11.07
CA PRO A 180 5.41 31.54 10.43
C PRO A 180 6.48 31.26 9.38
N LYS A 181 6.48 32.06 8.29
CA LYS A 181 7.46 31.98 7.21
C LYS A 181 7.47 30.61 6.49
N ALA A 182 6.34 29.91 6.46
CA ALA A 182 6.21 28.73 5.64
C ALA A 182 6.33 29.11 4.16
N LYS A 183 7.18 28.41 3.42
CA LYS A 183 7.28 28.59 1.97
C LYS A 183 6.19 27.76 1.30
N ILE A 184 5.39 28.41 0.46
CA ILE A 184 4.32 27.78 -0.31
C ILE A 184 4.69 27.83 -1.79
N LEU A 185 4.69 26.69 -2.45
CA LEU A 185 4.93 26.57 -3.88
C LEU A 185 3.63 26.15 -4.56
N LEU A 186 3.19 26.91 -5.53
CA LEU A 186 1.99 26.64 -6.30
C LEU A 186 2.35 26.05 -7.65
N TYR A 187 1.84 24.85 -7.92
CA TYR A 187 2.08 24.13 -9.16
C TYR A 187 0.78 23.96 -9.94
N LYS A 188 0.87 24.11 -11.27
CA LYS A 188 -0.19 23.75 -12.20
C LYS A 188 0.14 22.40 -12.83
N PRO A 189 -0.79 21.44 -12.87
CA PRO A 189 -0.61 20.22 -13.65
C PRO A 189 -0.36 20.56 -15.13
N ASN A 190 0.72 20.02 -15.68
CA ASN A 190 1.07 20.13 -17.09
C ASN A 190 1.65 18.80 -17.55
N TYR A 191 0.79 17.99 -18.20
CA TYR A 191 1.21 16.64 -18.61
C TYR A 191 2.47 16.67 -19.49
N PRO A 192 3.51 15.87 -19.16
CA PRO A 192 3.53 14.78 -18.17
C PRO A 192 3.96 15.19 -16.74
N GLY A 193 3.93 16.43 -16.35
CA GLY A 193 4.42 16.88 -15.03
C GLY A 193 3.69 18.09 -14.47
N TYR A 194 4.44 18.94 -13.77
CA TYR A 194 3.92 20.13 -13.10
C TYR A 194 4.76 21.36 -13.47
N THR A 195 4.13 22.51 -13.62
CA THR A 195 4.79 23.79 -13.84
C THR A 195 4.61 24.67 -12.61
N LEU A 196 5.70 25.17 -12.04
CA LEU A 196 5.65 26.11 -10.93
C LEU A 196 4.97 27.41 -11.42
N LEU A 197 3.89 27.81 -10.76
CA LEU A 197 3.17 29.04 -11.03
C LEU A 197 3.68 30.19 -10.18
N ASP A 198 3.86 29.94 -8.87
CA ASP A 198 4.20 30.98 -7.90
C ASP A 198 4.87 30.39 -6.65
N SER A 199 5.56 31.25 -5.90
CA SER A 199 6.16 30.94 -4.60
C SER A 199 5.86 32.06 -3.62
N LEU A 200 5.17 31.72 -2.54
CA LEU A 200 4.76 32.62 -1.47
C LEU A 200 5.55 32.36 -0.19
#